data_a664263470f7637960398554edd1380a
#
_entry.id   a664263470f7637960398554edd1380a
#
_cell.length_a   1.000
_cell.length_b   1.000
_cell.length_c   1.000
_cell.angle_alpha   90.00
_cell.angle_beta   90.00
_cell.angle_gamma   90.00
#
_symmetry.space_group_name_H-M   'P 1'
#
loop_
_entity.id
_entity.type
_entity.pdbx_description
1 polymer ?
#
loop_
_entity_poly.entity_id
_entity_poly.type
_entity_poly.pdbx_seq_one_letter_code
_entity_poly.pdbx_strand_id
1 'polypeptide(L)'
;MTSLQTALIRFTSQPMAIAPRALEAMLAAGHVEPAAQTSKPKRARNYAVTDAGIAVVPVLGPLVARGDWLTELFGASVYGEVIDTIENALADPSVRGVVMEIDSPGGEVAGMFDLVDRLVSARRAAGKPLWAVASDSATSAAYAIASAADRIYVTRTGEIGSIGIVAAHLDQSGADAKAGLSWTFIHAGAHKLDGNPHQPLSSPARAAIQADVDALYSELVDVVARNRNLTPETVRATDAAIYRGRAGISIGLADRVGTVETALSDMTATFASPPRRRSAATQTNGRRMKMTHPVEPDNVPETEFEQVEPSQEAPATAPPEPAPEAPDEAARAAAAEIAEVAAQANRLGVAVDAVDAIRRGITAHALRRSVLDALAARAEASAIVTAKPNPASDNSSESPIVRRARERAAAAAQH
;
A
#
# COMPACT_ATOMS: atom_id res chain seq x y z
N MET A 1 6.73 24.59 8.85
CA MET A 1 6.87 23.12 8.64
C MET A 1 7.01 22.90 7.15
N THR A 2 8.03 22.17 6.73
CA THR A 2 8.15 21.79 5.31
C THR A 2 7.10 20.73 5.00
N SER A 3 6.71 20.62 3.74
CA SER A 3 5.79 19.58 3.24
C SER A 3 6.18 18.16 3.71
N LEU A 4 7.46 17.93 3.83
CA LEU A 4 8.09 16.73 4.34
C LEU A 4 7.71 16.39 5.80
N GLN A 5 7.81 17.36 6.69
CA GLN A 5 7.48 17.15 8.11
C GLN A 5 6.02 16.78 8.28
N THR A 6 5.13 17.36 7.47
CA THR A 6 3.71 17.04 7.50
C THR A 6 3.44 15.61 7.04
N ALA A 7 4.12 15.14 5.97
CA ALA A 7 3.98 13.75 5.49
C ALA A 7 4.49 12.74 6.53
N LEU A 8 5.69 12.97 7.09
CA LEU A 8 6.25 12.13 8.14
C LEU A 8 5.34 12.04 9.36
N ILE A 9 4.84 13.19 9.83
CA ILE A 9 3.90 13.24 10.96
C ILE A 9 2.66 12.42 10.66
N ARG A 10 2.06 12.54 9.49
CA ARG A 10 0.86 11.80 9.11
C ARG A 10 1.08 10.28 9.16
N PHE A 11 2.17 9.79 8.57
CA PHE A 11 2.45 8.35 8.50
C PHE A 11 3.02 7.75 9.78
N THR A 12 3.54 8.57 10.71
CA THR A 12 4.06 8.09 12.00
C THR A 12 3.10 8.37 13.17
N SER A 13 1.99 9.08 12.95
CA SER A 13 1.04 9.43 14.01
C SER A 13 -0.18 8.51 14.11
N GLN A 14 -0.32 7.53 13.22
CA GLN A 14 -1.47 6.63 13.19
C GLN A 14 -1.08 5.24 12.71
N PRO A 15 -1.84 4.18 13.10
CA PRO A 15 -1.66 2.84 12.58
C PRO A 15 -1.92 2.77 11.07
N MET A 16 -1.10 1.99 10.37
CA MET A 16 -1.13 1.80 8.92
C MET A 16 -1.32 0.32 8.59
N ALA A 17 -2.16 0.05 7.61
CA ALA A 17 -2.29 -1.22 6.94
C ALA A 17 -1.68 -1.08 5.52
N ILE A 18 -0.34 -1.06 5.46
CA ILE A 18 0.44 -0.80 4.25
C ILE A 18 1.60 -1.79 4.12
N ALA A 19 1.95 -2.16 2.89
CA ALA A 19 3.11 -3.01 2.64
C ALA A 19 4.41 -2.30 3.05
N PRO A 20 5.36 -2.97 3.74
CA PRO A 20 6.55 -2.34 4.31
C PRO A 20 7.38 -1.54 3.31
N ARG A 21 7.61 -2.07 2.10
CA ARG A 21 8.37 -1.38 1.04
C ARG A 21 7.71 -0.08 0.58
N ALA A 22 6.37 -0.02 0.58
CA ALA A 22 5.65 1.18 0.20
C ALA A 22 5.73 2.24 1.31
N LEU A 23 5.64 1.82 2.58
CA LEU A 23 5.85 2.73 3.71
C LEU A 23 7.25 3.33 3.66
N GLU A 24 8.31 2.52 3.45
CA GLU A 24 9.68 3.00 3.30
C GLU A 24 9.82 3.98 2.13
N ALA A 25 9.22 3.67 0.97
CA ALA A 25 9.24 4.54 -0.20
C ALA A 25 8.54 5.88 0.07
N MET A 26 7.41 5.88 0.77
CA MET A 26 6.69 7.10 1.15
C MET A 26 7.49 7.94 2.15
N LEU A 27 8.10 7.32 3.14
CA LEU A 27 8.98 8.01 4.11
C LEU A 27 10.21 8.60 3.41
N ALA A 28 10.79 7.90 2.44
CA ALA A 28 11.92 8.38 1.64
C ALA A 28 11.52 9.51 0.67
N ALA A 29 10.36 9.40 0.02
CA ALA A 29 9.85 10.37 -0.95
C ALA A 29 9.44 11.71 -0.29
N GLY A 30 9.22 11.72 0.99
CA GLY A 30 8.94 12.93 1.76
C GLY A 30 10.04 14.00 1.67
N HIS A 31 11.15 13.74 0.98
CA HIS A 31 12.22 14.69 0.68
C HIS A 31 12.07 15.39 -0.68
N VAL A 32 11.01 15.08 -1.44
CA VAL A 32 10.78 15.65 -2.78
C VAL A 32 9.80 16.82 -2.67
N GLU A 33 10.18 18.00 -3.15
CA GLU A 33 9.24 19.12 -3.31
C GLU A 33 8.19 18.80 -4.38
N PRO A 34 6.89 19.06 -4.13
CA PRO A 34 5.85 18.80 -5.10
C PRO A 34 6.04 19.71 -6.31
N ALA A 35 6.27 19.13 -7.49
CA ALA A 35 6.12 19.87 -8.74
C ALA A 35 4.65 20.32 -8.86
N ALA A 36 4.42 21.58 -9.27
CA ALA A 36 3.08 22.13 -9.45
C ALA A 36 2.27 21.22 -10.39
N GLN A 37 1.33 20.46 -9.83
CA GLN A 37 0.48 19.58 -10.61
C GLN A 37 -0.71 20.36 -11.16
N THR A 38 -0.89 20.27 -12.46
CA THR A 38 -2.13 20.72 -13.10
C THR A 38 -3.25 19.77 -12.69
N SER A 39 -4.29 20.29 -12.03
CA SER A 39 -5.47 19.55 -11.65
C SER A 39 -6.05 18.79 -12.85
N LYS A 40 -6.12 17.45 -12.76
CA LYS A 40 -6.80 16.67 -13.80
C LYS A 40 -8.29 17.05 -13.80
N PRO A 41 -8.90 17.22 -14.99
CA PRO A 41 -10.33 17.51 -15.06
C PRO A 41 -11.11 16.39 -14.41
N LYS A 42 -12.03 16.76 -13.50
CA LYS A 42 -12.93 15.84 -12.80
C LYS A 42 -13.79 15.13 -13.86
N ARG A 43 -13.55 13.84 -14.10
CA ARG A 43 -14.37 13.06 -15.04
C ARG A 43 -15.80 12.96 -14.50
N ALA A 44 -16.78 12.99 -15.38
CA ALA A 44 -18.20 12.86 -15.00
C ALA A 44 -18.52 11.50 -14.34
N ARG A 45 -17.72 10.47 -14.64
CA ARG A 45 -17.72 9.14 -14.01
C ARG A 45 -16.28 8.73 -13.74
N ASN A 46 -16.01 8.23 -12.54
CA ASN A 46 -14.69 7.73 -12.15
C ASN A 46 -14.49 6.24 -12.53
N TYR A 47 -15.35 5.67 -13.39
CA TYR A 47 -15.26 4.30 -13.88
C TYR A 47 -15.58 4.24 -15.38
N ALA A 48 -15.05 3.21 -16.04
CA ALA A 48 -15.36 2.88 -17.42
C ALA A 48 -16.39 1.75 -17.46
N VAL A 49 -17.33 1.78 -18.41
CA VAL A 49 -18.31 0.70 -18.64
C VAL A 49 -18.01 0.06 -19.98
N THR A 50 -17.87 -1.26 -20.00
CA THR A 50 -17.67 -2.06 -21.22
C THR A 50 -19.01 -2.26 -21.96
N ASP A 51 -18.95 -2.67 -23.23
CA ASP A 51 -20.13 -3.01 -24.03
C ASP A 51 -20.97 -4.14 -23.40
N ALA A 52 -20.36 -5.01 -22.60
CA ALA A 52 -21.04 -6.06 -21.84
C ALA A 52 -21.77 -5.53 -20.59
N GLY A 53 -21.68 -4.24 -20.28
CA GLY A 53 -22.25 -3.61 -19.09
C GLY A 53 -21.43 -3.88 -17.82
N ILE A 54 -20.12 -4.05 -17.91
CA ILE A 54 -19.26 -4.24 -16.74
C ILE A 54 -18.55 -2.92 -16.45
N ALA A 55 -18.72 -2.39 -15.23
CA ALA A 55 -17.97 -1.23 -14.78
C ALA A 55 -16.59 -1.65 -14.29
N VAL A 56 -15.55 -0.96 -14.75
CA VAL A 56 -14.18 -1.13 -14.27
C VAL A 56 -13.85 0.08 -13.38
N VAL A 57 -13.59 -0.19 -12.10
CA VAL A 57 -13.29 0.82 -11.08
C VAL A 57 -11.84 0.68 -10.66
N PRO A 58 -10.99 1.68 -10.93
CA PRO A 58 -9.60 1.65 -10.50
C PRO A 58 -9.47 1.98 -9.00
N VAL A 59 -8.62 1.21 -8.29
CA VAL A 59 -8.19 1.44 -6.91
C VAL A 59 -6.66 1.46 -6.92
N LEU A 60 -6.09 2.65 -7.02
CA LEU A 60 -4.68 2.83 -7.33
C LEU A 60 -3.93 3.56 -6.22
N GLY A 61 -2.65 3.22 -6.07
CA GLY A 61 -1.75 3.88 -5.13
C GLY A 61 -2.10 3.68 -3.66
N PRO A 62 -1.46 4.42 -2.75
CA PRO A 62 -1.77 4.36 -1.33
C PRO A 62 -3.21 4.73 -1.02
N LEU A 63 -3.79 4.12 0.01
CA LEU A 63 -5.17 4.35 0.43
C LEU A 63 -5.20 5.25 1.66
N VAL A 64 -6.06 6.27 1.64
CA VAL A 64 -6.13 7.26 2.70
C VAL A 64 -7.58 7.54 3.10
N ALA A 65 -7.79 7.86 4.39
CA ALA A 65 -9.11 8.17 4.92
C ALA A 65 -9.66 9.49 4.36
N ARG A 66 -8.78 10.48 4.18
CA ARG A 66 -9.14 11.82 3.69
C ARG A 66 -8.10 12.33 2.70
N GLY A 67 -8.61 12.92 1.62
CA GLY A 67 -7.78 13.57 0.63
C GLY A 67 -7.23 14.91 1.12
N ASP A 68 -5.96 15.15 0.81
CA ASP A 68 -5.28 16.42 0.96
C ASP A 68 -4.24 16.55 -0.17
N TRP A 69 -3.40 17.57 -0.11
CA TRP A 69 -2.35 17.77 -1.12
C TRP A 69 -1.34 16.61 -1.21
N LEU A 70 -1.12 15.83 -0.12
CA LEU A 70 -0.29 14.62 -0.13
C LEU A 70 -0.93 13.51 -0.96
N THR A 71 -2.27 13.43 -0.97
CA THR A 71 -3.02 12.46 -1.78
C THR A 71 -2.71 12.64 -3.27
N GLU A 72 -2.68 13.89 -3.73
CA GLU A 72 -2.34 14.20 -5.13
C GLU A 72 -0.87 13.90 -5.43
N LEU A 73 0.04 14.21 -4.50
CA LEU A 73 1.47 13.98 -4.65
C LEU A 73 1.81 12.49 -4.80
N PHE A 74 1.19 11.63 -4.02
CA PHE A 74 1.44 10.19 -4.04
C PHE A 74 0.49 9.40 -4.95
N GLY A 75 -0.43 10.06 -5.64
CA GLY A 75 -1.45 9.38 -6.44
C GLY A 75 -2.36 8.47 -5.59
N ALA A 76 -2.60 8.85 -4.34
CA ALA A 76 -3.36 8.07 -3.40
C ALA A 76 -4.87 8.07 -3.74
N SER A 77 -5.54 6.97 -3.42
CA SER A 77 -7.00 6.87 -3.50
C SER A 77 -7.65 7.15 -2.14
N VAL A 78 -8.69 7.97 -2.13
CA VAL A 78 -9.45 8.30 -0.92
C VAL A 78 -10.57 7.27 -0.71
N TYR A 79 -10.68 6.68 0.48
CA TYR A 79 -11.69 5.67 0.78
C TYR A 79 -13.11 6.10 0.44
N GLY A 80 -13.49 7.33 0.77
CA GLY A 80 -14.81 7.89 0.44
C GLY A 80 -15.08 7.93 -1.06
N GLU A 81 -14.09 8.31 -1.88
CA GLU A 81 -14.22 8.36 -3.34
C GLU A 81 -14.30 6.97 -3.97
N VAL A 82 -13.54 6.01 -3.43
CA VAL A 82 -13.56 4.60 -3.88
C VAL A 82 -14.94 4.00 -3.67
N ILE A 83 -15.49 4.12 -2.44
CA ILE A 83 -16.79 3.52 -2.13
C ILE A 83 -17.92 4.21 -2.90
N ASP A 84 -17.92 5.53 -2.98
CA ASP A 84 -18.94 6.28 -3.72
C ASP A 84 -18.93 5.92 -5.22
N THR A 85 -17.73 5.70 -5.78
CA THR A 85 -17.57 5.26 -7.18
C THR A 85 -18.18 3.86 -7.39
N ILE A 86 -17.90 2.92 -6.50
CA ILE A 86 -18.41 1.54 -6.59
C ILE A 86 -19.93 1.51 -6.35
N GLU A 87 -20.45 2.23 -5.35
CA GLU A 87 -21.87 2.32 -5.08
C GLU A 87 -22.62 2.92 -6.27
N ASN A 88 -22.10 4.00 -6.88
CA ASN A 88 -22.65 4.59 -8.09
C ASN A 88 -22.66 3.60 -9.27
N ALA A 89 -21.58 2.83 -9.46
CA ALA A 89 -21.51 1.79 -10.49
C ALA A 89 -22.53 0.67 -10.22
N LEU A 90 -22.65 0.23 -8.97
CA LEU A 90 -23.64 -0.79 -8.59
C LEU A 90 -25.10 -0.30 -8.75
N ALA A 91 -25.37 0.99 -8.52
CA ALA A 91 -26.68 1.59 -8.69
C ALA A 91 -27.04 1.91 -10.15
N ASP A 92 -26.07 2.01 -11.06
CA ASP A 92 -26.28 2.34 -12.46
C ASP A 92 -27.05 1.21 -13.18
N PRO A 93 -28.25 1.48 -13.77
CA PRO A 93 -29.04 0.46 -14.48
C PRO A 93 -28.32 -0.14 -15.70
N SER A 94 -27.39 0.59 -16.31
CA SER A 94 -26.59 0.12 -17.45
C SER A 94 -25.46 -0.84 -17.03
N VAL A 95 -25.14 -0.90 -15.74
CA VAL A 95 -24.09 -1.76 -15.18
C VAL A 95 -24.70 -3.08 -14.71
N ARG A 96 -24.15 -4.20 -15.17
CA ARG A 96 -24.55 -5.56 -14.82
C ARG A 96 -23.62 -6.21 -13.79
N GLY A 97 -22.40 -5.70 -13.66
CA GLY A 97 -21.40 -6.15 -12.71
C GLY A 97 -20.25 -5.17 -12.63
N VAL A 98 -19.45 -5.28 -11.57
CA VAL A 98 -18.32 -4.37 -11.28
C VAL A 98 -17.04 -5.19 -11.14
N VAL A 99 -15.96 -4.70 -11.74
CA VAL A 99 -14.60 -5.19 -11.56
C VAL A 99 -13.76 -4.07 -10.93
N MET A 100 -13.25 -4.30 -9.73
CA MET A 100 -12.23 -3.45 -9.12
C MET A 100 -10.87 -3.84 -9.70
N GLU A 101 -10.20 -2.91 -10.38
CA GLU A 101 -8.81 -3.05 -10.79
C GLU A 101 -7.93 -2.45 -9.68
N ILE A 102 -7.18 -3.30 -8.99
CA ILE A 102 -6.45 -2.89 -7.80
C ILE A 102 -4.95 -2.96 -8.08
N ASP A 103 -4.28 -1.81 -7.91
CA ASP A 103 -2.84 -1.67 -7.83
C ASP A 103 -2.51 -0.73 -6.66
N SER A 104 -2.48 -1.32 -5.46
CA SER A 104 -2.35 -0.58 -4.22
C SER A 104 -1.56 -1.37 -3.17
N PRO A 105 -0.60 -0.73 -2.49
CA PRO A 105 0.15 -1.33 -1.38
C PRO A 105 -0.63 -1.33 -0.05
N GLY A 106 -1.87 -0.85 -0.02
CA GLY A 106 -2.61 -0.57 1.20
C GLY A 106 -2.51 0.89 1.62
N GLY A 107 -2.71 1.17 2.91
CA GLY A 107 -2.73 2.55 3.38
C GLY A 107 -3.12 2.72 4.84
N GLU A 108 -3.88 3.77 5.14
CA GLU A 108 -4.35 4.09 6.49
C GLU A 108 -5.38 3.07 6.99
N VAL A 109 -5.35 2.76 8.28
CA VAL A 109 -6.38 1.92 8.92
C VAL A 109 -7.70 2.68 9.09
N ALA A 110 -7.60 3.98 9.36
CA ALA A 110 -8.77 4.84 9.58
C ALA A 110 -9.72 4.82 8.38
N GLY A 111 -10.96 4.37 8.59
CA GLY A 111 -12.00 4.27 7.56
C GLY A 111 -11.95 3.01 6.69
N MET A 112 -10.93 2.17 6.81
CA MET A 112 -10.80 0.93 6.04
C MET A 112 -11.91 -0.07 6.34
N PHE A 113 -12.18 -0.35 7.60
CA PHE A 113 -13.19 -1.32 8.02
C PHE A 113 -14.60 -0.90 7.60
N ASP A 114 -14.94 0.38 7.82
CA ASP A 114 -16.22 0.94 7.40
C ASP A 114 -16.43 0.83 5.89
N LEU A 115 -15.38 1.09 5.10
CA LEU A 115 -15.42 0.95 3.65
C LEU A 115 -15.66 -0.51 3.26
N VAL A 116 -14.97 -1.47 3.85
CA VAL A 116 -15.14 -2.90 3.53
C VAL A 116 -16.56 -3.37 3.85
N ASP A 117 -17.10 -2.99 5.00
CA ASP A 117 -18.49 -3.34 5.38
C ASP A 117 -19.53 -2.67 4.48
N ARG A 118 -19.30 -1.42 4.06
CA ARG A 118 -20.14 -0.75 3.04
C ARG A 118 -20.11 -1.47 1.70
N LEU A 119 -18.92 -1.89 1.23
CA LEU A 119 -18.77 -2.66 -0.02
C LEU A 119 -19.56 -3.96 0.01
N VAL A 120 -19.42 -4.73 1.10
CA VAL A 120 -20.17 -5.99 1.28
C VAL A 120 -21.67 -5.73 1.28
N SER A 121 -22.11 -4.66 1.93
CA SER A 121 -23.51 -4.28 2.02
C SER A 121 -24.06 -3.81 0.66
N ALA A 122 -23.36 -2.93 -0.03
CA ALA A 122 -23.74 -2.39 -1.35
C ALA A 122 -23.83 -3.51 -2.40
N ARG A 123 -22.84 -4.42 -2.43
CA ARG A 123 -22.83 -5.58 -3.33
C ARG A 123 -24.07 -6.46 -3.10
N ARG A 124 -24.38 -6.78 -1.84
CA ARG A 124 -25.55 -7.61 -1.48
C ARG A 124 -26.85 -6.92 -1.86
N ALA A 125 -26.97 -5.63 -1.61
CA ALA A 125 -28.18 -4.86 -1.93
C ALA A 125 -28.41 -4.75 -3.45
N ALA A 126 -27.33 -4.55 -4.23
CA ALA A 126 -27.43 -4.44 -5.68
C ALA A 126 -27.69 -5.79 -6.36
N GLY A 127 -27.33 -6.92 -5.75
CA GLY A 127 -27.43 -8.25 -6.35
C GLY A 127 -26.59 -8.42 -7.61
N LYS A 128 -25.61 -7.54 -7.83
CA LYS A 128 -24.71 -7.55 -8.98
C LYS A 128 -23.35 -8.12 -8.55
N PRO A 129 -22.66 -8.91 -9.40
CA PRO A 129 -21.33 -9.42 -9.09
C PRO A 129 -20.34 -8.27 -8.93
N LEU A 130 -19.55 -8.32 -7.87
CA LEU A 130 -18.40 -7.46 -7.62
C LEU A 130 -17.15 -8.34 -7.58
N TRP A 131 -16.25 -8.19 -8.55
CA TRP A 131 -14.99 -8.93 -8.60
C TRP A 131 -13.81 -7.98 -8.41
N ALA A 132 -12.68 -8.52 -7.97
CA ALA A 132 -11.44 -7.78 -7.81
C ALA A 132 -10.32 -8.43 -8.64
N VAL A 133 -9.44 -7.62 -9.17
CA VAL A 133 -8.22 -8.05 -9.86
C VAL A 133 -7.04 -7.34 -9.22
N ALA A 134 -6.16 -8.09 -8.58
CA ALA A 134 -4.84 -7.61 -8.18
C ALA A 134 -3.95 -7.57 -9.43
N SER A 135 -3.86 -6.41 -10.08
CA SER A 135 -3.10 -6.23 -11.32
C SER A 135 -1.60 -6.29 -11.05
N ASP A 136 -1.09 -5.45 -10.17
CA ASP A 136 0.29 -5.49 -9.65
C ASP A 136 0.30 -5.75 -8.14
N SER A 137 -0.48 -5.02 -7.36
CA SER A 137 -0.55 -5.19 -5.92
C SER A 137 -1.96 -4.99 -5.38
N ALA A 138 -2.42 -5.89 -4.52
CA ALA A 138 -3.56 -5.69 -3.64
C ALA A 138 -3.15 -6.19 -2.25
N THR A 139 -2.40 -5.38 -1.51
CA THR A 139 -1.81 -5.78 -0.23
C THR A 139 -2.39 -4.98 0.94
N SER A 140 -2.42 -5.60 2.12
CA SER A 140 -2.79 -4.97 3.38
C SER A 140 -4.20 -4.34 3.32
N ALA A 141 -4.41 -3.03 3.51
CA ALA A 141 -5.73 -2.39 3.38
C ALA A 141 -6.38 -2.63 2.01
N ALA A 142 -5.59 -2.65 0.93
CA ALA A 142 -6.10 -2.94 -0.41
C ALA A 142 -6.57 -4.40 -0.53
N TYR A 143 -5.92 -5.32 0.19
CA TYR A 143 -6.40 -6.70 0.26
C TYR A 143 -7.71 -6.81 1.08
N ALA A 144 -7.84 -6.04 2.16
CA ALA A 144 -9.11 -5.96 2.89
C ALA A 144 -10.27 -5.53 1.96
N ILE A 145 -10.05 -4.52 1.11
CA ILE A 145 -11.01 -4.10 0.08
C ILE A 145 -11.28 -5.22 -0.94
N ALA A 146 -10.22 -5.84 -1.48
CA ALA A 146 -10.34 -6.95 -2.42
C ALA A 146 -11.15 -8.12 -1.83
N SER A 147 -10.99 -8.39 -0.52
CA SER A 147 -11.69 -9.46 0.18
C SER A 147 -13.21 -9.32 0.16
N ALA A 148 -13.73 -8.08 0.01
CA ALA A 148 -15.17 -7.80 -0.09
C ALA A 148 -15.79 -8.28 -1.43
N ALA A 149 -14.97 -8.64 -2.42
CA ALA A 149 -15.43 -9.12 -3.72
C ALA A 149 -15.95 -10.56 -3.69
N ASP A 150 -16.83 -10.92 -4.64
CA ASP A 150 -17.28 -12.31 -4.83
C ASP A 150 -16.18 -13.21 -5.35
N ARG A 151 -15.24 -12.63 -6.10
CA ARG A 151 -14.11 -13.35 -6.70
C ARG A 151 -12.90 -12.43 -6.81
N ILE A 152 -11.72 -12.97 -6.51
CA ILE A 152 -10.45 -12.27 -6.59
C ILE A 152 -9.56 -12.95 -7.65
N TYR A 153 -9.16 -12.18 -8.63
CA TYR A 153 -8.12 -12.54 -9.59
C TYR A 153 -6.79 -11.93 -9.14
N VAL A 154 -5.72 -12.62 -9.44
CA VAL A 154 -4.35 -12.11 -9.25
C VAL A 154 -3.55 -12.39 -10.51
N THR A 155 -2.76 -11.44 -11.00
CA THR A 155 -1.87 -11.69 -12.14
C THR A 155 -0.75 -12.65 -11.76
N ARG A 156 0.02 -13.15 -12.71
CA ARG A 156 1.12 -14.11 -12.43
C ARG A 156 2.16 -13.58 -11.47
N THR A 157 2.45 -12.27 -11.57
CA THR A 157 3.41 -11.54 -10.76
C THR A 157 2.75 -10.67 -9.69
N GLY A 158 1.42 -10.55 -9.74
CA GLY A 158 0.64 -9.73 -8.82
C GLY A 158 0.78 -10.20 -7.37
N GLU A 159 0.82 -9.24 -6.49
CA GLU A 159 1.01 -9.42 -5.05
C GLU A 159 -0.31 -9.29 -4.30
N ILE A 160 -0.55 -10.21 -3.35
CA ILE A 160 -1.69 -10.16 -2.44
C ILE A 160 -1.25 -10.58 -1.04
N GLY A 161 -2.04 -10.23 -0.04
CA GLY A 161 -1.72 -10.56 1.36
C GLY A 161 -1.22 -9.35 2.14
N SER A 162 -0.08 -9.46 2.83
CA SER A 162 0.39 -8.43 3.77
C SER A 162 -0.72 -8.05 4.77
N ILE A 163 -1.45 -9.05 5.30
CA ILE A 163 -2.56 -8.87 6.23
C ILE A 163 -1.96 -8.61 7.60
N GLY A 164 -1.70 -7.33 7.88
CA GLY A 164 -1.04 -6.88 9.09
C GLY A 164 -1.18 -5.39 9.31
N ILE A 165 -0.88 -4.94 10.52
CA ILE A 165 -0.92 -3.53 10.94
C ILE A 165 0.47 -3.14 11.42
N VAL A 166 0.90 -1.93 11.10
CA VAL A 166 2.16 -1.35 11.56
C VAL A 166 1.90 0.04 12.16
N ALA A 167 2.52 0.34 13.29
CA ALA A 167 2.65 1.68 13.82
C ALA A 167 4.14 2.05 13.88
N ALA A 168 4.49 3.28 13.59
CA ALA A 168 5.84 3.77 13.65
C ALA A 168 5.94 4.96 14.62
N HIS A 169 7.02 5.03 15.39
CA HIS A 169 7.38 6.18 16.18
C HIS A 169 8.71 6.74 15.68
N LEU A 170 8.74 8.04 15.39
CA LEU A 170 9.95 8.75 15.01
C LEU A 170 10.46 9.56 16.19
N ASP A 171 11.61 9.20 16.74
CA ASP A 171 12.28 9.98 17.78
C ASP A 171 13.14 11.10 17.17
N GLN A 172 12.74 12.34 17.38
CA GLN A 172 13.42 13.54 16.90
C GLN A 172 14.25 14.25 18.01
N SER A 173 14.25 13.72 19.25
CA SER A 173 14.91 14.37 20.39
C SER A 173 16.41 14.66 20.16
N GLY A 174 17.10 13.76 19.44
CA GLY A 174 18.49 13.97 19.07
C GLY A 174 18.71 15.10 18.05
N ALA A 175 17.74 15.32 17.15
CA ALA A 175 17.77 16.45 16.21
C ALA A 175 17.46 17.76 16.91
N ASP A 176 16.48 17.77 17.82
CA ASP A 176 16.14 18.93 18.63
C ASP A 176 17.35 19.40 19.46
N ALA A 177 18.02 18.47 20.15
CA ALA A 177 19.22 18.79 20.92
C ALA A 177 20.33 19.42 20.06
N LYS A 178 20.54 18.92 18.83
CA LYS A 178 21.52 19.51 17.89
C LYS A 178 21.09 20.91 17.42
N ALA A 179 19.79 21.17 17.34
CA ALA A 179 19.23 22.47 16.99
C ALA A 179 19.16 23.44 18.20
N GLY A 180 19.59 23.02 19.38
CA GLY A 180 19.52 23.82 20.60
C GLY A 180 18.09 23.95 21.16
N LEU A 181 17.16 23.07 20.79
CA LEU A 181 15.79 23.06 21.26
C LEU A 181 15.64 22.11 22.44
N SER A 182 14.91 22.57 23.48
CA SER A 182 14.51 21.77 24.62
C SER A 182 13.02 21.89 24.85
N TRP A 183 12.32 20.75 24.80
CA TRP A 183 10.87 20.70 24.96
C TRP A 183 10.49 20.39 26.40
N THR A 184 9.61 21.20 26.96
CA THR A 184 8.97 20.93 28.26
C THR A 184 7.48 20.83 28.05
N PHE A 185 6.92 19.65 28.30
CA PHE A 185 5.50 19.39 28.14
C PHE A 185 4.79 19.49 29.48
N ILE A 186 3.69 20.28 29.52
CA ILE A 186 2.80 20.37 30.67
C ILE A 186 1.47 19.78 30.23
N HIS A 187 1.07 18.65 30.79
CA HIS A 187 -0.10 17.91 30.36
C HIS A 187 -0.92 17.34 31.51
N ALA A 188 -2.16 16.99 31.22
CA ALA A 188 -3.04 16.22 32.09
C ALA A 188 -3.52 14.98 31.34
N GLY A 189 -3.53 13.83 32.03
CA GLY A 189 -3.81 12.50 31.46
C GLY A 189 -2.53 11.75 31.12
N ALA A 190 -2.42 10.51 31.64
CA ALA A 190 -1.20 9.70 31.58
C ALA A 190 -0.72 9.40 30.13
N HIS A 191 -1.67 9.22 29.21
CA HIS A 191 -1.40 8.84 27.82
C HIS A 191 -1.32 10.03 26.83
N LYS A 192 -1.35 11.28 27.35
CA LYS A 192 -1.44 12.46 26.48
C LYS A 192 -0.19 12.72 25.64
N LEU A 193 0.94 12.17 26.05
CA LEU A 193 2.24 12.31 25.38
C LEU A 193 2.75 10.99 24.79
N ASP A 194 1.94 9.93 24.80
CA ASP A 194 2.34 8.67 24.19
C ASP A 194 2.60 8.89 22.69
N GLY A 195 3.76 8.40 22.21
CA GLY A 195 4.16 8.60 20.81
C GLY A 195 4.64 10.03 20.45
N ASN A 196 4.86 10.93 21.44
CA ASN A 196 5.43 12.24 21.18
C ASN A 196 6.83 12.13 20.54
N PRO A 197 7.08 12.78 19.37
CA PRO A 197 8.34 12.63 18.64
C PRO A 197 9.53 13.35 19.28
N HIS A 198 9.31 14.25 20.24
CA HIS A 198 10.36 15.05 20.87
C HIS A 198 10.99 14.40 22.10
N GLN A 199 10.69 13.12 22.33
CA GLN A 199 11.30 12.32 23.40
C GLN A 199 11.32 10.84 22.99
N PRO A 200 12.27 10.04 23.52
CA PRO A 200 12.31 8.60 23.28
C PRO A 200 10.99 7.92 23.69
N LEU A 201 10.57 6.93 22.93
CA LEU A 201 9.35 6.18 23.22
C LEU A 201 9.51 5.39 24.53
N SER A 202 8.70 5.72 25.52
CA SER A 202 8.71 5.02 26.81
C SER A 202 8.13 3.59 26.68
N SER A 203 8.56 2.68 27.56
CA SER A 203 8.04 1.32 27.58
C SER A 203 6.52 1.23 27.79
N PRO A 204 5.89 2.04 28.68
CA PRO A 204 4.42 2.07 28.78
C PRO A 204 3.74 2.56 27.51
N ALA A 205 4.24 3.64 26.89
CA ALA A 205 3.69 4.15 25.63
C ALA A 205 3.80 3.11 24.49
N ARG A 206 4.95 2.43 24.39
CA ARG A 206 5.13 1.33 23.45
C ARG A 206 4.13 0.21 23.68
N ALA A 207 3.90 -0.18 24.92
CA ALA A 207 2.94 -1.24 25.24
C ALA A 207 1.50 -0.83 24.88
N ALA A 208 1.13 0.42 25.11
CA ALA A 208 -0.18 0.94 24.73
C ALA A 208 -0.38 0.95 23.20
N ILE A 209 0.61 1.42 22.44
CA ILE A 209 0.58 1.41 20.96
C ILE A 209 0.53 -0.03 20.44
N GLN A 210 1.30 -0.96 21.03
CA GLN A 210 1.27 -2.37 20.62
C GLN A 210 -0.12 -3.00 20.85
N ALA A 211 -0.76 -2.72 21.97
CA ALA A 211 -2.10 -3.21 22.27
C ALA A 211 -3.14 -2.71 21.24
N ASP A 212 -3.03 -1.46 20.80
CA ASP A 212 -3.89 -0.90 19.75
C ASP A 212 -3.63 -1.59 18.39
N VAL A 213 -2.37 -1.77 18.02
CA VAL A 213 -1.98 -2.53 16.81
C VAL A 213 -2.53 -3.95 16.83
N ASP A 214 -2.42 -4.64 17.96
CA ASP A 214 -2.91 -6.02 18.11
C ASP A 214 -4.43 -6.11 18.01
N ALA A 215 -5.16 -5.13 18.55
CA ALA A 215 -6.61 -5.04 18.43
C ALA A 215 -7.04 -4.82 16.98
N LEU A 216 -6.44 -3.85 16.29
CA LEU A 216 -6.71 -3.57 14.87
C LEU A 216 -6.31 -4.74 13.96
N TYR A 217 -5.21 -5.43 14.27
CA TYR A 217 -4.81 -6.63 13.56
C TYR A 217 -5.83 -7.75 13.72
N SER A 218 -6.36 -7.94 14.92
CA SER A 218 -7.40 -8.94 15.16
C SER A 218 -8.65 -8.65 14.36
N GLU A 219 -9.10 -7.40 14.29
CA GLU A 219 -10.24 -6.99 13.48
C GLU A 219 -9.99 -7.21 11.98
N LEU A 220 -8.79 -6.89 11.48
CA LEU A 220 -8.42 -7.12 10.09
C LEU A 220 -8.45 -8.62 9.74
N VAL A 221 -7.93 -9.48 10.62
CA VAL A 221 -7.98 -10.93 10.45
C VAL A 221 -9.42 -11.41 10.37
N ASP A 222 -10.30 -10.95 11.25
CA ASP A 222 -11.71 -11.37 11.31
C ASP A 222 -12.48 -10.91 10.06
N VAL A 223 -12.23 -9.70 9.58
CA VAL A 223 -12.79 -9.19 8.32
C VAL A 223 -12.39 -10.04 7.13
N VAL A 224 -11.10 -10.34 6.99
CA VAL A 224 -10.61 -11.17 5.89
C VAL A 224 -11.12 -12.61 5.99
N ALA A 225 -11.08 -13.20 7.17
CA ALA A 225 -11.57 -14.55 7.42
C ALA A 225 -13.06 -14.69 7.03
N ARG A 226 -13.89 -13.75 7.48
CA ARG A 226 -15.31 -13.69 7.14
C ARG A 226 -15.55 -13.56 5.64
N ASN A 227 -14.84 -12.64 4.99
CA ASN A 227 -15.05 -12.33 3.58
C ASN A 227 -14.54 -13.42 2.65
N ARG A 228 -13.45 -14.12 3.01
CA ARG A 228 -12.84 -15.20 2.22
C ARG A 228 -13.33 -16.59 2.62
N ASN A 229 -14.21 -16.68 3.61
CA ASN A 229 -14.65 -17.97 4.17
C ASN A 229 -13.47 -18.84 4.64
N LEU A 230 -12.52 -18.20 5.31
CA LEU A 230 -11.36 -18.82 5.97
C LEU A 230 -11.55 -18.79 7.48
N THR A 231 -10.75 -19.58 8.22
CA THR A 231 -10.70 -19.42 9.68
C THR A 231 -9.74 -18.29 10.06
N PRO A 232 -9.96 -17.59 11.18
CA PRO A 232 -9.03 -16.57 11.67
C PRO A 232 -7.60 -17.11 11.84
N GLU A 233 -7.46 -18.37 12.26
CA GLU A 233 -6.15 -19.05 12.41
C GLU A 233 -5.44 -19.18 11.05
N THR A 234 -6.17 -19.55 10.00
CA THR A 234 -5.62 -19.61 8.63
C THR A 234 -5.11 -18.26 8.16
N VAL A 235 -5.86 -17.18 8.45
CA VAL A 235 -5.43 -15.83 8.10
C VAL A 235 -4.23 -15.41 8.95
N ARG A 236 -4.23 -15.67 10.26
CA ARG A 236 -3.07 -15.39 11.14
C ARG A 236 -1.82 -16.15 10.72
N ALA A 237 -1.96 -17.40 10.26
CA ALA A 237 -0.84 -18.22 9.80
C ALA A 237 -0.15 -17.67 8.54
N THR A 238 -0.73 -16.67 7.86
CA THR A 238 -0.06 -15.96 6.77
C THR A 238 1.06 -15.04 7.27
N ASP A 239 1.05 -14.69 8.56
CA ASP A 239 2.06 -13.86 9.24
C ASP A 239 2.41 -12.57 8.45
N ALA A 240 1.39 -11.92 7.93
CA ALA A 240 1.49 -10.75 7.07
C ALA A 240 2.38 -10.93 5.82
N ALA A 241 2.63 -12.17 5.38
CA ALA A 241 3.41 -12.44 4.18
C ALA A 241 2.70 -11.97 2.91
N ILE A 242 3.50 -11.70 1.88
CA ILE A 242 3.03 -11.35 0.54
C ILE A 242 3.15 -12.60 -0.35
N TYR A 243 2.07 -12.88 -1.08
CA TYR A 243 1.97 -14.02 -1.98
C TYR A 243 1.78 -13.55 -3.42
N ARG A 244 2.43 -14.25 -4.38
CA ARG A 244 2.32 -13.94 -5.81
C ARG A 244 1.56 -15.01 -6.57
N GLY A 245 0.68 -14.58 -7.44
CA GLY A 245 0.01 -15.43 -8.41
C GLY A 245 -0.59 -16.70 -7.77
N ARG A 246 -0.11 -17.87 -8.19
CA ARG A 246 -0.63 -19.17 -7.73
C ARG A 246 -0.47 -19.42 -6.22
N ALA A 247 0.55 -18.86 -5.59
CA ALA A 247 0.73 -19.02 -4.16
C ALA A 247 -0.44 -18.43 -3.36
N GLY A 248 -0.99 -17.30 -3.82
CA GLY A 248 -2.19 -16.70 -3.21
C GLY A 248 -3.44 -17.55 -3.34
N ILE A 249 -3.58 -18.33 -4.42
CA ILE A 249 -4.69 -19.27 -4.59
C ILE A 249 -4.55 -20.45 -3.62
N SER A 250 -3.33 -20.98 -3.49
CA SER A 250 -3.08 -22.16 -2.65
C SER A 250 -3.45 -21.96 -1.18
N ILE A 251 -3.40 -20.70 -0.70
CA ILE A 251 -3.75 -20.34 0.68
C ILE A 251 -5.15 -19.73 0.82
N GLY A 252 -5.94 -19.69 -0.28
CA GLY A 252 -7.32 -19.20 -0.26
C GLY A 252 -7.48 -17.68 -0.35
N LEU A 253 -6.40 -16.91 -0.53
CA LEU A 253 -6.47 -15.45 -0.65
C LEU A 253 -6.88 -14.97 -2.05
N ALA A 254 -6.76 -15.80 -3.09
CA ALA A 254 -7.29 -15.52 -4.43
C ALA A 254 -8.04 -16.75 -4.97
N ASP A 255 -8.84 -16.53 -6.02
CA ASP A 255 -9.66 -17.58 -6.63
C ASP A 255 -9.07 -18.02 -7.97
N ARG A 256 -8.40 -17.11 -8.70
CA ARG A 256 -7.88 -17.40 -10.04
C ARG A 256 -6.67 -16.55 -10.41
N VAL A 257 -5.75 -17.14 -11.20
CA VAL A 257 -4.74 -16.35 -11.90
C VAL A 257 -5.35 -15.77 -13.17
N GLY A 258 -5.28 -14.46 -13.36
CA GLY A 258 -5.81 -13.79 -14.55
C GLY A 258 -5.61 -12.27 -14.48
N THR A 259 -5.79 -11.62 -15.62
CA THR A 259 -5.76 -10.16 -15.80
C THR A 259 -7.17 -9.56 -15.70
N VAL A 260 -7.29 -8.24 -15.84
CA VAL A 260 -8.57 -7.54 -15.95
C VAL A 260 -9.36 -8.08 -17.14
N GLU A 261 -8.73 -8.28 -18.30
CA GLU A 261 -9.36 -8.82 -19.49
C GLU A 261 -9.90 -10.25 -19.25
N THR A 262 -9.15 -11.06 -18.51
CA THR A 262 -9.61 -12.41 -18.12
C THR A 262 -10.85 -12.32 -17.23
N ALA A 263 -10.85 -11.44 -16.25
CA ALA A 263 -11.99 -11.23 -15.35
C ALA A 263 -13.22 -10.70 -16.11
N LEU A 264 -13.03 -9.74 -17.02
CA LEU A 264 -14.09 -9.20 -17.86
C LEU A 264 -14.71 -10.28 -18.79
N SER A 265 -13.86 -11.09 -19.43
CA SER A 265 -14.30 -12.21 -20.25
C SER A 265 -15.11 -13.23 -19.45
N ASP A 266 -14.59 -13.63 -18.29
CA ASP A 266 -15.26 -14.59 -17.42
C ASP A 266 -16.59 -14.04 -16.86
N MET A 267 -16.65 -12.77 -16.47
CA MET A 267 -17.87 -12.14 -15.98
C MET A 267 -18.91 -12.05 -17.12
N THR A 268 -18.50 -11.69 -18.33
CA THR A 268 -19.37 -11.67 -19.51
C THR A 268 -19.96 -13.06 -19.78
N ALA A 269 -19.15 -14.11 -19.66
CA ALA A 269 -19.61 -15.49 -19.84
C ALA A 269 -20.66 -15.88 -18.76
N THR A 270 -20.57 -15.37 -17.53
CA THR A 270 -21.59 -15.61 -16.49
C THR A 270 -22.93 -14.99 -16.87
N PHE A 271 -22.93 -13.86 -17.56
CA PHE A 271 -24.16 -13.20 -18.03
C PHE A 271 -24.85 -13.90 -19.21
N ALA A 272 -24.08 -14.63 -20.00
CA ALA A 272 -24.61 -15.42 -21.12
C ALA A 272 -25.18 -16.79 -20.69
N SER A 273 -24.77 -17.26 -19.50
CA SER A 273 -25.24 -18.55 -18.98
C SER A 273 -26.66 -18.40 -18.40
N PRO A 274 -27.64 -19.23 -18.83
CA PRO A 274 -28.96 -19.21 -18.18
C PRO A 274 -28.82 -19.56 -16.71
N PRO A 275 -29.69 -18.98 -15.82
CA PRO A 275 -29.62 -19.26 -14.40
C PRO A 275 -29.74 -20.77 -14.17
N ARG A 276 -28.69 -21.38 -13.60
CA ARG A 276 -28.78 -22.78 -13.17
C ARG A 276 -29.95 -22.87 -12.19
N ARG A 277 -31.07 -23.47 -12.63
CA ARG A 277 -32.15 -23.86 -11.70
C ARG A 277 -31.50 -24.69 -10.61
N ARG A 278 -31.48 -24.18 -9.39
CA ARG A 278 -31.20 -25.00 -8.20
C ARG A 278 -32.22 -26.15 -8.28
N SER A 279 -31.79 -27.33 -8.69
CA SER A 279 -32.55 -28.54 -8.53
C SER A 279 -32.81 -28.67 -7.05
N ALA A 280 -34.04 -28.45 -6.65
CA ALA A 280 -34.50 -28.81 -5.30
C ALA A 280 -34.19 -30.30 -5.17
N ALA A 281 -33.17 -30.62 -4.38
CA ALA A 281 -32.89 -32.01 -4.02
C ALA A 281 -34.12 -32.50 -3.25
N THR A 282 -34.90 -33.31 -3.97
CA THR A 282 -36.00 -34.07 -3.38
C THR A 282 -35.39 -34.92 -2.28
N GLN A 283 -35.70 -34.62 -1.03
CA GLN A 283 -35.44 -35.51 0.09
C GLN A 283 -36.27 -36.78 -0.11
N THR A 284 -35.66 -37.81 -0.64
CA THR A 284 -36.21 -39.17 -0.51
C THR A 284 -35.82 -39.71 0.85
N ASN A 285 -36.85 -39.78 1.65
CA ASN A 285 -36.91 -40.44 2.95
C ASN A 285 -36.51 -41.93 2.86
N GLY A 286 -35.66 -42.36 3.80
CA GLY A 286 -35.84 -43.62 4.49
C GLY A 286 -35.19 -44.85 3.89
N ARG A 287 -34.09 -45.25 4.48
CA ARG A 287 -34.08 -46.63 5.03
C ARG A 287 -32.98 -46.79 6.10
N ARG A 288 -33.47 -46.98 7.31
CA ARG A 288 -32.72 -47.42 8.50
C ARG A 288 -32.20 -48.83 8.25
N MET A 289 -30.90 -49.07 8.35
CA MET A 289 -30.39 -50.42 8.49
C MET A 289 -29.40 -50.52 9.64
N LYS A 290 -29.59 -51.55 10.41
CA LYS A 290 -29.09 -51.83 11.76
C LYS A 290 -27.57 -52.08 11.81
N MET A 291 -27.06 -51.74 13.00
CA MET A 291 -25.75 -52.08 13.55
C MET A 291 -25.45 -53.57 13.52
N THR A 292 -24.21 -53.93 13.29
CA THR A 292 -23.51 -55.02 13.99
C THR A 292 -22.05 -54.65 14.22
N HIS A 293 -21.63 -54.83 15.48
CA HIS A 293 -20.28 -54.74 16.04
C HIS A 293 -19.47 -56.01 15.77
N PRO A 294 -18.25 -56.13 16.31
CA PRO A 294 -16.97 -55.47 16.11
C PRO A 294 -15.88 -56.51 15.70
N VAL A 295 -14.73 -56.03 15.25
CA VAL A 295 -13.50 -56.87 15.25
C VAL A 295 -12.33 -56.00 15.74
N GLU A 296 -11.66 -56.55 16.72
CA GLU A 296 -10.46 -56.08 17.40
C GLU A 296 -9.18 -56.25 16.57
N PRO A 297 -8.04 -55.74 17.04
CA PRO A 297 -6.94 -55.28 16.22
C PRO A 297 -5.82 -56.30 16.05
N ASP A 298 -5.13 -56.28 14.94
CA ASP A 298 -3.86 -56.99 14.77
C ASP A 298 -2.74 -56.09 14.28
N ASN A 299 -1.78 -56.00 15.16
CA ASN A 299 -0.33 -56.10 14.98
C ASN A 299 0.41 -55.09 14.09
N VAL A 300 1.09 -54.16 14.78
CA VAL A 300 2.16 -53.33 14.28
C VAL A 300 3.50 -54.06 14.46
N PRO A 301 4.37 -54.16 13.49
CA PRO A 301 5.78 -54.48 13.75
C PRO A 301 6.58 -53.19 13.97
N GLU A 302 7.19 -53.12 15.14
CA GLU A 302 8.27 -52.19 15.46
C GLU A 302 9.46 -52.41 14.51
N THR A 303 9.97 -51.38 13.91
CA THR A 303 11.29 -51.34 13.29
C THR A 303 12.22 -50.47 14.11
N GLU A 304 13.27 -51.11 14.57
CA GLU A 304 14.37 -50.62 15.38
C GLU A 304 15.07 -49.39 14.77
N PHE A 305 15.35 -48.40 15.62
CA PHE A 305 16.28 -47.34 15.33
C PHE A 305 17.69 -47.82 15.61
N GLU A 306 18.48 -47.97 14.55
CA GLU A 306 19.91 -48.24 14.61
C GLU A 306 20.67 -46.95 14.96
N GLN A 307 21.33 -46.96 16.11
CA GLN A 307 22.25 -45.89 16.57
C GLN A 307 23.56 -46.01 15.79
N VAL A 308 23.94 -44.94 15.10
CA VAL A 308 25.28 -44.78 14.51
C VAL A 308 26.13 -43.95 15.46
N GLU A 309 27.14 -44.60 16.04
CA GLU A 309 28.21 -43.96 16.84
C GLU A 309 29.12 -43.08 15.99
N PRO A 310 29.75 -42.02 16.58
CA PRO A 310 30.62 -41.11 15.86
C PRO A 310 32.02 -41.69 15.63
N SER A 311 32.47 -41.70 14.39
CA SER A 311 33.84 -42.07 14.00
C SER A 311 34.82 -40.94 14.22
N GLN A 312 35.99 -41.35 14.68
CA GLN A 312 37.17 -40.64 15.14
C GLN A 312 37.81 -39.67 14.14
N GLU A 313 38.37 -38.63 14.71
CA GLU A 313 39.32 -37.65 14.11
C GLU A 313 40.51 -38.32 13.39
N ALA A 314 40.88 -37.80 12.23
CA ALA A 314 42.19 -37.98 11.58
C ALA A 314 42.93 -36.63 11.51
N PRO A 315 44.28 -36.64 11.53
CA PRO A 315 45.10 -35.53 12.00
C PRO A 315 45.30 -34.40 10.98
N ALA A 316 45.49 -33.19 11.53
CA ALA A 316 45.75 -31.94 10.87
C ALA A 316 46.96 -31.98 9.89
N THR A 317 46.72 -31.62 8.65
CA THR A 317 47.75 -31.20 7.70
C THR A 317 47.86 -29.68 7.71
N ALA A 318 49.09 -29.18 7.64
CA ALA A 318 49.50 -27.79 7.68
C ALA A 318 48.81 -26.92 6.59
N PRO A 319 48.64 -25.60 6.84
CA PRO A 319 47.97 -24.71 5.91
C PRO A 319 48.80 -24.45 4.66
N PRO A 320 48.19 -24.39 3.48
CA PRO A 320 48.85 -23.91 2.26
C PRO A 320 49.02 -22.39 2.30
N GLU A 321 50.14 -21.90 1.69
CA GLU A 321 50.44 -20.50 1.46
C GLU A 321 49.26 -19.73 0.82
N PRO A 322 49.04 -18.43 1.16
CA PRO A 322 47.96 -17.67 0.61
C PRO A 322 48.12 -17.43 -0.88
N ALA A 323 47.14 -17.87 -1.64
CA ALA A 323 46.99 -17.49 -3.04
C ALA A 323 46.73 -15.96 -3.15
N PRO A 324 47.15 -15.30 -4.27
CA PRO A 324 46.92 -13.86 -4.45
C PRO A 324 45.43 -13.55 -4.34
N GLU A 325 45.13 -12.62 -3.44
CA GLU A 325 43.77 -12.16 -3.16
C GLU A 325 43.08 -11.74 -4.46
N ALA A 326 41.97 -12.39 -4.77
CA ALA A 326 41.05 -11.93 -5.82
C ALA A 326 40.54 -10.53 -5.41
N PRO A 327 40.44 -9.57 -6.34
CA PRO A 327 39.97 -8.23 -6.02
C PRO A 327 38.58 -8.31 -5.35
N ASP A 328 38.53 -7.68 -4.20
CA ASP A 328 37.45 -7.65 -3.23
C ASP A 328 36.05 -7.56 -3.92
N GLU A 329 35.19 -8.50 -3.66
CA GLU A 329 33.81 -8.54 -4.20
C GLU A 329 33.06 -7.24 -3.89
N ALA A 330 33.33 -6.62 -2.75
CA ALA A 330 32.84 -5.31 -2.36
C ALA A 330 33.33 -4.18 -3.31
N ALA A 331 34.57 -4.24 -3.76
CA ALA A 331 35.10 -3.25 -4.70
C ALA A 331 34.46 -3.39 -6.10
N ARG A 332 34.17 -4.63 -6.53
CA ARG A 332 33.47 -4.88 -7.80
C ARG A 332 32.00 -4.41 -7.73
N ALA A 333 31.33 -4.66 -6.62
CA ALA A 333 29.95 -4.19 -6.40
C ALA A 333 29.87 -2.66 -6.39
N ALA A 334 30.80 -1.99 -5.71
CA ALA A 334 30.88 -0.53 -5.69
C ALA A 334 31.16 0.07 -7.08
N ALA A 335 32.05 -0.56 -7.87
CA ALA A 335 32.32 -0.13 -9.24
C ALA A 335 31.11 -0.31 -10.18
N ALA A 336 30.38 -1.40 -10.02
CA ALA A 336 29.12 -1.64 -10.76
C ALA A 336 28.05 -0.58 -10.44
N GLU A 337 27.89 -0.22 -9.17
CA GLU A 337 26.95 0.81 -8.74
C GLU A 337 27.32 2.21 -9.31
N ILE A 338 28.60 2.56 -9.34
CA ILE A 338 29.08 3.81 -9.96
C ILE A 338 28.79 3.81 -11.45
N ALA A 339 29.02 2.70 -12.16
CA ALA A 339 28.74 2.57 -13.59
C ALA A 339 27.25 2.74 -13.90
N GLU A 340 26.37 2.20 -13.06
CA GLU A 340 24.93 2.34 -13.20
C GLU A 340 24.47 3.80 -13.02
N VAL A 341 24.98 4.49 -11.99
CA VAL A 341 24.71 5.92 -11.74
C VAL A 341 25.16 6.78 -12.91
N ALA A 342 26.35 6.51 -13.47
CA ALA A 342 26.88 7.23 -14.62
C ALA A 342 26.01 7.00 -15.88
N ALA A 343 25.54 5.77 -16.10
CA ALA A 343 24.63 5.46 -17.21
C ALA A 343 23.28 6.18 -17.07
N GLN A 344 22.75 6.31 -15.85
CA GLN A 344 21.54 7.07 -15.58
C GLN A 344 21.75 8.57 -15.81
N ALA A 345 22.85 9.15 -15.32
CA ALA A 345 23.21 10.54 -15.50
C ALA A 345 23.30 10.92 -16.99
N ASN A 346 23.97 10.07 -17.80
CA ASN A 346 24.09 10.27 -19.23
C ASN A 346 22.74 10.25 -19.95
N ARG A 347 21.79 9.39 -19.54
CA ARG A 347 20.40 9.41 -20.05
C ARG A 347 19.65 10.69 -19.72
N LEU A 348 19.95 11.31 -18.59
CA LEU A 348 19.39 12.60 -18.16
C LEU A 348 20.13 13.82 -18.78
N GLY A 349 21.14 13.57 -19.62
CA GLY A 349 21.89 14.61 -20.30
C GLY A 349 22.98 15.25 -19.44
N VAL A 350 23.38 14.61 -18.32
CA VAL A 350 24.53 14.98 -17.51
C VAL A 350 25.67 14.03 -17.85
N ALA A 351 26.70 14.55 -18.55
CA ALA A 351 27.84 13.73 -18.96
C ALA A 351 28.67 13.31 -17.74
N VAL A 352 28.75 12.01 -17.48
CA VAL A 352 29.55 11.43 -16.40
C VAL A 352 30.41 10.28 -16.96
N ASP A 353 31.70 10.34 -16.68
CA ASP A 353 32.63 9.26 -16.98
C ASP A 353 32.74 8.32 -15.76
N ALA A 354 32.21 7.12 -15.90
CA ALA A 354 32.20 6.11 -14.85
C ALA A 354 33.62 5.65 -14.49
N VAL A 355 34.52 5.57 -15.49
CA VAL A 355 35.89 5.10 -15.31
C VAL A 355 36.71 6.13 -14.52
N ASP A 356 36.55 7.43 -14.83
CA ASP A 356 37.17 8.51 -14.06
C ASP A 356 36.65 8.55 -12.61
N ALA A 357 35.36 8.40 -12.42
CA ALA A 357 34.75 8.35 -11.10
C ALA A 357 35.29 7.20 -10.22
N ILE A 358 35.43 5.99 -10.80
CA ILE A 358 36.02 4.83 -10.13
C ILE A 358 37.48 5.07 -9.78
N ARG A 359 38.27 5.58 -10.72
CA ARG A 359 39.71 5.88 -10.50
C ARG A 359 39.95 6.89 -9.40
N ARG A 360 39.06 7.86 -9.26
CA ARG A 360 39.11 8.91 -8.22
C ARG A 360 38.54 8.47 -6.89
N GLY A 361 38.03 7.25 -6.79
CA GLY A 361 37.41 6.73 -5.55
C GLY A 361 36.12 7.44 -5.14
N ILE A 362 35.40 8.02 -6.10
CA ILE A 362 34.12 8.70 -5.83
C ILE A 362 33.09 7.64 -5.51
N THR A 363 32.43 7.75 -4.37
CA THR A 363 31.35 6.81 -4.02
C THR A 363 30.10 7.04 -4.89
N ALA A 364 29.30 5.99 -5.13
CA ALA A 364 28.06 6.10 -5.87
C ALA A 364 27.12 7.17 -5.28
N HIS A 365 27.12 7.33 -3.96
CA HIS A 365 26.34 8.37 -3.27
C HIS A 365 26.84 9.79 -3.60
N ALA A 366 28.16 10.01 -3.58
CA ALA A 366 28.74 11.31 -3.92
C ALA A 366 28.51 11.64 -5.40
N LEU A 367 28.57 10.63 -6.29
CA LEU A 367 28.28 10.81 -7.70
C LEU A 367 26.81 11.17 -7.96
N ARG A 368 25.86 10.48 -7.30
CA ARG A 368 24.42 10.84 -7.37
C ARG A 368 24.17 12.28 -6.96
N ARG A 369 24.79 12.74 -5.87
CA ARG A 369 24.69 14.13 -5.41
C ARG A 369 25.20 15.10 -6.47
N SER A 370 26.36 14.87 -7.03
CA SER A 370 26.93 15.74 -8.08
C SER A 370 26.05 15.81 -9.34
N VAL A 371 25.41 14.70 -9.71
CA VAL A 371 24.46 14.65 -10.84
C VAL A 371 23.21 15.47 -10.53
N LEU A 372 22.66 15.37 -9.31
CA LEU A 372 21.50 16.15 -8.88
C LEU A 372 21.82 17.64 -8.85
N ASP A 373 22.99 18.05 -8.36
CA ASP A 373 23.45 19.45 -8.35
C ASP A 373 23.58 19.99 -9.79
N ALA A 374 24.11 19.19 -10.71
CA ALA A 374 24.22 19.57 -12.12
C ALA A 374 22.85 19.71 -12.82
N LEU A 375 21.88 18.84 -12.47
CA LEU A 375 20.51 18.95 -12.98
C LEU A 375 19.79 20.17 -12.40
N ALA A 376 19.99 20.48 -11.12
CA ALA A 376 19.44 21.67 -10.47
C ALA A 376 19.98 22.97 -11.10
N ALA A 377 21.30 23.06 -11.28
CA ALA A 377 21.94 24.22 -11.94
C ALA A 377 21.45 24.39 -13.39
N ARG A 378 21.18 23.29 -14.10
CA ARG A 378 20.64 23.33 -15.47
C ARG A 378 19.18 23.79 -15.47
N ALA A 379 18.38 23.39 -14.48
CA ALA A 379 17.00 23.83 -14.32
C ALA A 379 16.95 25.33 -13.99
N GLU A 380 17.82 25.83 -13.12
CA GLU A 380 17.96 27.26 -12.82
C GLU A 380 18.39 28.08 -14.06
N ALA A 381 19.33 27.57 -14.85
CA ALA A 381 19.77 28.22 -16.08
C ALA A 381 18.72 28.25 -17.19
N SER A 382 17.76 27.32 -17.17
CA SER A 382 16.62 27.23 -18.08
C SER A 382 15.35 27.93 -17.56
N ALA A 383 15.35 28.40 -16.32
CA ALA A 383 14.24 29.16 -15.76
C ALA A 383 14.12 30.51 -16.51
N ILE A 384 13.06 30.65 -17.28
CA ILE A 384 12.70 31.94 -17.91
C ILE A 384 12.40 32.92 -16.78
N VAL A 385 13.30 33.85 -16.53
CA VAL A 385 13.06 34.98 -15.62
C VAL A 385 11.94 35.80 -16.21
N THR A 386 10.70 35.59 -15.82
CA THR A 386 9.61 36.50 -16.07
C THR A 386 10.00 37.84 -15.43
N ALA A 387 10.09 38.89 -16.26
CA ALA A 387 10.40 40.23 -15.81
C ALA A 387 9.54 40.59 -14.61
N LYS A 388 10.15 41.26 -13.60
CA LYS A 388 9.42 41.82 -12.46
C LYS A 388 8.24 42.61 -12.98
N PRO A 389 7.02 42.43 -12.44
CA PRO A 389 5.90 43.29 -12.83
C PRO A 389 6.27 44.75 -12.51
N ASN A 390 6.12 45.59 -13.51
CA ASN A 390 6.27 47.04 -13.36
C ASN A 390 5.35 47.49 -12.21
N PRO A 391 5.76 48.37 -11.29
CA PRO A 391 4.88 48.85 -10.25
C PRO A 391 3.70 49.54 -10.93
N ALA A 392 2.53 48.95 -10.78
CA ALA A 392 1.30 49.48 -11.36
C ALA A 392 1.06 50.88 -10.80
N SER A 393 0.89 51.82 -11.69
CA SER A 393 0.32 53.12 -11.38
C SER A 393 -1.00 52.93 -10.62
N ASP A 394 -1.15 53.63 -9.50
CA ASP A 394 -2.37 53.77 -8.73
C ASP A 394 -3.59 54.01 -9.61
N ASN A 395 -4.40 52.97 -9.82
CA ASN A 395 -5.79 53.10 -10.17
C ASN A 395 -6.51 51.97 -9.44
N SER A 396 -7.01 52.30 -8.26
CA SER A 396 -7.82 51.48 -7.41
C SER A 396 -9.16 51.17 -8.06
N SER A 397 -9.24 50.11 -8.87
CA SER A 397 -10.52 49.48 -9.18
C SER A 397 -10.82 48.44 -8.07
N GLU A 398 -11.61 48.89 -7.11
CA GLU A 398 -12.14 48.04 -6.06
C GLU A 398 -12.80 46.79 -6.65
N SER A 399 -12.41 45.60 -6.18
CA SER A 399 -12.96 44.32 -6.66
C SER A 399 -14.49 44.32 -6.63
N PRO A 400 -15.18 43.83 -7.66
CA PRO A 400 -16.65 43.77 -7.69
C PRO A 400 -17.27 43.08 -6.46
N ILE A 401 -16.53 42.17 -5.81
CA ILE A 401 -16.94 41.47 -4.59
C ILE A 401 -16.91 42.39 -3.39
N VAL A 402 -15.87 43.23 -3.26
CA VAL A 402 -15.71 44.19 -2.15
C VAL A 402 -16.76 45.30 -2.27
N ARG A 403 -17.05 45.78 -3.48
CA ARG A 403 -18.11 46.76 -3.73
C ARG A 403 -19.48 46.22 -3.35
N ARG A 404 -19.86 44.98 -3.74
CA ARG A 404 -21.14 44.38 -3.35
C ARG A 404 -21.24 44.11 -1.84
N ALA A 405 -20.14 43.79 -1.15
CA ALA A 405 -20.14 43.62 0.29
C ALA A 405 -20.40 44.96 1.01
N ARG A 406 -19.79 46.09 0.53
CA ARG A 406 -20.06 47.41 1.06
C ARG A 406 -21.49 47.90 0.81
N GLU A 407 -22.03 47.66 -0.38
CA GLU A 407 -23.42 48.03 -0.72
C GLU A 407 -24.43 47.28 0.18
N ARG A 408 -24.19 45.98 0.48
CA ARG A 408 -25.00 45.20 1.42
C ARG A 408 -24.89 45.69 2.87
N ALA A 409 -23.67 46.04 3.31
CA ALA A 409 -23.46 46.58 4.65
C ALA A 409 -24.13 47.99 4.82
N ALA A 410 -24.08 48.81 3.80
CA ALA A 410 -24.72 50.14 3.79
C ALA A 410 -26.26 50.02 3.78
N ALA A 411 -26.81 49.07 3.06
CA ALA A 411 -28.28 48.81 3.05
C ALA A 411 -28.78 48.25 4.40
N ALA A 412 -27.95 47.45 5.10
CA ALA A 412 -28.33 46.91 6.42
C ALA A 412 -28.23 47.95 7.57
N ALA A 413 -27.54 49.06 7.36
CA ALA A 413 -27.43 50.13 8.37
C ALA A 413 -28.56 51.17 8.28
N GLN A 414 -29.48 51.03 7.31
CA GLN A 414 -30.61 51.94 7.11
C GLN A 414 -31.97 51.33 7.54
N HIS A 415 -31.96 50.18 8.16
CA HIS A 415 -33.07 49.54 8.87
C HIS A 415 -32.71 49.32 10.32
#